data_4b6afd0946bc8954969b8edfa21ff694
#
_entry.id   4b6afd0946bc8954969b8edfa21ff694
#
_cell.length_a   1.000
_cell.length_b   1.000
_cell.length_c   1.000
_cell.angle_alpha   90.00
_cell.angle_beta   90.00
_cell.angle_gamma   90.00
#
_symmetry.space_group_name_H-M   'P 1'
#
loop_
_entity.id
_entity.type
_entity.pdbx_description
1 polymer ?
#
loop_
_entity_poly.entity_id
_entity_poly.type
_entity_poly.pdbx_seq_one_letter_code
_entity_poly.pdbx_strand_id
1 'polypeptide(L)'
;KTNLTSLPKVKDVYITMLPGGDYKDTAKQAVNLVKSGYNPIPHFPARSIESETQLKDYISICKDGGVKQALIIGGSREPIGKFDSSIQLLETGYFEQMKIGIAGHPEGSPDISDSKLEKAMEDKKPYADYIVTQWLMDPQLIIDFISKQSVPVHVGITGPLKISSLLK
;
A
#
# COMPACT_ATOMS: atom_id res chain seq x y z
N LYS A 1 9.96 -2.83 18.97
CA LYS A 1 10.60 -3.80 18.04
C LYS A 1 9.60 -4.94 17.82
N THR A 2 9.16 -5.16 16.60
CA THR A 2 8.29 -6.30 16.27
C THR A 2 9.08 -7.59 16.46
N ASN A 3 8.54 -8.50 17.26
CA ASN A 3 9.15 -9.82 17.42
C ASN A 3 8.76 -10.68 16.22
N LEU A 4 9.67 -10.88 15.29
CA LEU A 4 9.43 -11.64 14.04
C LEU A 4 9.08 -13.11 14.32
N THR A 5 9.48 -13.66 15.47
CA THR A 5 9.16 -15.06 15.81
C THR A 5 7.68 -15.26 16.16
N SER A 6 6.94 -14.18 16.43
CA SER A 6 5.50 -14.21 16.71
C SER A 6 4.62 -14.05 15.47
N LEU A 7 5.20 -13.82 14.30
CA LEU A 7 4.43 -13.73 13.07
C LEU A 7 3.88 -15.11 12.71
N PRO A 8 2.61 -15.18 12.23
CA PRO A 8 2.05 -16.43 11.73
C PRO A 8 2.85 -16.90 10.50
N LYS A 9 2.66 -18.17 10.11
CA LYS A 9 3.25 -18.75 8.90
C LYS A 9 2.57 -18.16 7.65
N VAL A 10 2.79 -16.88 7.40
CA VAL A 10 2.37 -16.17 6.20
C VAL A 10 3.57 -15.93 5.30
N LYS A 11 3.32 -15.75 4.01
CA LYS A 11 4.38 -15.47 3.04
C LYS A 11 4.57 -13.96 2.86
N ASP A 12 3.48 -13.25 2.66
CA ASP A 12 3.46 -11.82 2.37
C ASP A 12 3.17 -11.00 3.63
N VAL A 13 3.93 -9.92 3.85
CA VAL A 13 3.80 -9.05 5.02
C VAL A 13 3.77 -7.59 4.58
N TYR A 14 2.63 -6.93 4.77
CA TYR A 14 2.50 -5.50 4.53
C TYR A 14 3.18 -4.70 5.64
N ILE A 15 3.91 -3.65 5.24
CA ILE A 15 4.60 -2.76 6.17
C ILE A 15 4.10 -1.34 5.96
N THR A 16 3.31 -0.86 6.92
CA THR A 16 2.79 0.49 6.88
C THR A 16 3.86 1.52 7.21
N MET A 17 4.03 2.51 6.35
CA MET A 17 4.74 3.73 6.70
C MET A 17 3.76 4.65 7.44
N LEU A 18 4.00 4.86 8.73
CA LEU A 18 3.14 5.71 9.56
C LEU A 18 3.29 7.19 9.17
N PRO A 19 2.23 8.00 9.28
CA PRO A 19 2.32 9.43 9.08
C PRO A 19 3.40 10.08 9.96
N GLY A 20 4.35 10.79 9.34
CA GLY A 20 5.49 11.37 10.05
C GLY A 20 6.63 10.40 10.40
N GLY A 21 6.50 9.12 10.04
CA GLY A 21 7.56 8.14 10.19
C GLY A 21 8.67 8.30 9.14
N ASP A 22 9.88 7.84 9.50
CA ASP A 22 11.00 7.82 8.56
C ASP A 22 10.85 6.64 7.59
N TYR A 23 10.90 6.91 6.29
CA TYR A 23 10.89 5.89 5.24
C TYR A 23 12.03 4.88 5.38
N LYS A 24 13.19 5.31 5.94
CA LYS A 24 14.34 4.44 6.17
C LYS A 24 14.03 3.33 7.18
N ASP A 25 13.21 3.62 8.18
CA ASP A 25 12.77 2.60 9.14
C ASP A 25 11.87 1.56 8.46
N THR A 26 10.96 2.01 7.59
CA THR A 26 10.10 1.11 6.80
C THR A 26 10.93 0.25 5.84
N ALA A 27 11.88 0.86 5.11
CA ALA A 27 12.80 0.15 4.22
C ALA A 27 13.64 -0.88 4.97
N LYS A 28 14.25 -0.49 6.09
CA LYS A 28 15.06 -1.38 6.94
C LYS A 28 14.25 -2.55 7.48
N GLN A 29 13.00 -2.32 7.88
CA GLN A 29 12.12 -3.39 8.33
C GLN A 29 11.77 -4.34 7.18
N ALA A 30 11.55 -3.83 5.97
CA ALA A 30 11.32 -4.65 4.78
C ALA A 30 12.53 -5.55 4.49
N VAL A 31 13.74 -4.99 4.48
CA VAL A 31 14.98 -5.76 4.29
C VAL A 31 15.17 -6.84 5.37
N ASN A 32 14.85 -6.53 6.64
CA ASN A 32 14.92 -7.52 7.72
C ASN A 32 13.93 -8.68 7.52
N LEU A 33 12.73 -8.40 6.99
CA LEU A 33 11.75 -9.43 6.67
C LEU A 33 12.21 -10.32 5.51
N VAL A 34 12.84 -9.75 4.48
CA VAL A 34 13.47 -10.56 3.39
C VAL A 34 14.48 -11.53 3.98
N LYS A 35 15.39 -11.05 4.85
CA LYS A 35 16.39 -11.90 5.51
C LYS A 35 15.79 -13.00 6.39
N SER A 36 14.55 -12.79 6.84
CA SER A 36 13.80 -13.76 7.65
C SER A 36 12.92 -14.69 6.82
N GLY A 37 12.99 -14.64 5.49
CA GLY A 37 12.28 -15.53 4.57
C GLY A 37 10.85 -15.10 4.22
N TYR A 38 10.45 -13.87 4.55
CA TYR A 38 9.16 -13.29 4.18
C TYR A 38 9.24 -12.51 2.85
N ASN A 39 8.09 -12.25 2.24
CA ASN A 39 7.92 -11.30 1.15
C ASN A 39 7.33 -9.99 1.70
N PRO A 40 8.13 -9.00 2.02
CA PRO A 40 7.62 -7.72 2.51
C PRO A 40 6.99 -6.90 1.38
N ILE A 41 5.93 -6.19 1.72
CA ILE A 41 5.22 -5.24 0.85
C ILE A 41 5.21 -3.88 1.56
N PRO A 42 6.27 -3.07 1.45
CA PRO A 42 6.29 -1.74 2.04
C PRO A 42 5.31 -0.80 1.36
N HIS A 43 4.68 0.06 2.15
CA HIS A 43 3.81 1.12 1.67
C HIS A 43 4.65 2.32 1.21
N PHE A 44 4.27 2.88 0.07
CA PHE A 44 4.79 4.14 -0.47
C PHE A 44 3.66 5.17 -0.50
N PRO A 45 3.41 5.88 0.60
CA PRO A 45 2.38 6.91 0.64
C PRO A 45 2.89 8.20 -0.01
N ALA A 46 2.32 8.58 -1.15
CA ALA A 46 2.74 9.74 -1.96
C ALA A 46 2.88 11.01 -1.14
N ARG A 47 1.86 11.32 -0.33
CA ARG A 47 1.82 12.52 0.52
C ARG A 47 2.85 12.53 1.66
N SER A 48 3.57 11.43 1.87
CA SER A 48 4.66 11.33 2.87
C SER A 48 6.04 11.30 2.22
N ILE A 49 6.15 11.55 0.92
CA ILE A 49 7.41 11.63 0.18
C ILE A 49 7.75 13.09 -0.08
N GLU A 50 8.84 13.56 0.52
CA GLU A 50 9.26 14.96 0.44
C GLU A 50 9.80 15.35 -0.94
N SER A 51 10.53 14.43 -1.58
CA SER A 51 11.22 14.71 -2.83
C SER A 51 11.42 13.45 -3.68
N GLU A 52 11.73 13.67 -4.93
CA GLU A 52 12.09 12.59 -5.85
C GLU A 52 13.38 11.86 -5.43
N THR A 53 14.32 12.59 -4.85
CA THR A 53 15.55 12.01 -4.29
C THR A 53 15.22 11.04 -3.15
N GLN A 54 14.33 11.44 -2.24
CA GLN A 54 13.86 10.58 -1.16
C GLN A 54 13.16 9.33 -1.70
N LEU A 55 12.31 9.48 -2.72
CA LEU A 55 11.63 8.35 -3.36
C LEU A 55 12.64 7.35 -3.94
N LYS A 56 13.62 7.86 -4.68
CA LYS A 56 14.69 7.02 -5.28
C LYS A 56 15.50 6.28 -4.21
N ASP A 57 15.88 6.98 -3.15
CA ASP A 57 16.62 6.38 -2.04
C ASP A 57 15.80 5.27 -1.36
N TYR A 58 14.52 5.54 -1.06
CA TYR A 58 13.64 4.53 -0.48
C TYR A 58 13.50 3.27 -1.36
N ILE A 59 13.27 3.46 -2.66
CA ILE A 59 13.18 2.36 -3.63
C ILE A 59 14.50 1.60 -3.72
N SER A 60 15.64 2.30 -3.79
CA SER A 60 16.98 1.68 -3.86
C SER A 60 17.24 0.80 -2.66
N ILE A 61 17.05 1.32 -1.43
CA ILE A 61 17.22 0.52 -0.20
C ILE A 61 16.37 -0.76 -0.26
N CYS A 62 15.12 -0.64 -0.70
CA CYS A 62 14.22 -1.79 -0.82
C CYS A 62 14.73 -2.80 -1.86
N LYS A 63 15.06 -2.36 -3.08
CA LYS A 63 15.53 -3.22 -4.18
C LYS A 63 16.84 -3.91 -3.82
N ASP A 64 17.81 -3.17 -3.30
CA ASP A 64 19.13 -3.68 -2.91
C ASP A 64 19.01 -4.71 -1.77
N GLY A 65 18.01 -4.53 -0.90
CA GLY A 65 17.65 -5.46 0.16
C GLY A 65 16.81 -6.67 -0.27
N GLY A 66 16.52 -6.81 -1.58
CA GLY A 66 15.77 -7.95 -2.14
C GLY A 66 14.25 -7.87 -2.03
N VAL A 67 13.69 -6.69 -1.72
CA VAL A 67 12.24 -6.45 -1.73
C VAL A 67 11.74 -6.46 -3.17
N LYS A 68 10.69 -7.23 -3.45
CA LYS A 68 10.17 -7.45 -4.82
C LYS A 68 8.80 -6.86 -5.06
N GLN A 69 8.17 -6.30 -4.04
CA GLN A 69 6.80 -5.80 -4.11
C GLN A 69 6.69 -4.44 -3.42
N ALA A 70 5.74 -3.63 -3.83
CA ALA A 70 5.41 -2.36 -3.19
C ALA A 70 3.91 -2.11 -3.23
N LEU A 71 3.36 -1.46 -2.21
CA LEU A 71 2.00 -0.93 -2.22
C LEU A 71 2.04 0.59 -2.33
N ILE A 72 1.55 1.11 -3.46
CA ILE A 72 1.56 2.54 -3.76
C ILE A 72 0.21 3.14 -3.37
N ILE A 73 0.22 4.08 -2.45
CA ILE A 73 -0.99 4.71 -1.89
C ILE A 73 -0.88 6.24 -1.88
N GLY A 74 -2.01 6.93 -1.81
CA GLY A 74 -2.02 8.40 -1.65
C GLY A 74 -1.48 8.84 -0.29
N GLY A 75 -1.94 8.19 0.76
CA GLY A 75 -1.68 8.59 2.14
C GLY A 75 -2.80 9.47 2.70
N SER A 76 -2.90 9.54 4.05
CA SER A 76 -4.00 10.20 4.77
C SER A 76 -3.68 11.60 5.30
N ARG A 77 -2.48 12.12 5.04
CA ARG A 77 -2.03 13.45 5.48
C ARG A 77 -1.99 14.45 4.34
N GLU A 78 -1.83 15.72 4.68
CA GLU A 78 -1.47 16.74 3.69
C GLU A 78 -0.10 16.43 3.07
N PRO A 79 0.09 16.71 1.77
CA PRO A 79 1.36 16.49 1.09
C PRO A 79 2.50 17.28 1.75
N ILE A 80 3.63 16.61 2.01
CA ILE A 80 4.84 17.26 2.53
C ILE A 80 5.85 17.62 1.43
N GLY A 81 5.59 17.19 0.21
CA GLY A 81 6.43 17.43 -0.96
C GLY A 81 5.59 17.58 -2.23
N LYS A 82 6.18 17.26 -3.38
CA LYS A 82 5.53 17.44 -4.68
C LYS A 82 4.47 16.39 -5.03
N PHE A 83 4.42 15.28 -4.31
CA PHE A 83 3.51 14.19 -4.60
C PHE A 83 2.26 14.27 -3.73
N ASP A 84 1.10 14.44 -4.33
CA ASP A 84 -0.19 14.51 -3.63
C ASP A 84 -1.06 13.26 -3.88
N SER A 85 -0.72 12.46 -4.89
CA SER A 85 -1.48 11.28 -5.29
C SER A 85 -0.57 10.11 -5.69
N SER A 86 -1.10 8.89 -5.54
CA SER A 86 -0.36 7.66 -5.88
C SER A 86 -0.02 7.56 -7.36
N ILE A 87 -0.83 8.11 -8.26
CA ILE A 87 -0.55 8.08 -9.70
C ILE A 87 0.77 8.81 -10.03
N GLN A 88 1.07 9.91 -9.37
CA GLN A 88 2.32 10.63 -9.59
C GLN A 88 3.56 9.81 -9.22
N LEU A 89 3.47 8.91 -8.21
CA LEU A 89 4.55 7.99 -7.91
C LEU A 89 4.69 6.91 -9.00
N LEU A 90 3.57 6.38 -9.49
CA LEU A 90 3.54 5.35 -10.53
C LEU A 90 4.13 5.87 -11.84
N GLU A 91 3.77 7.09 -12.24
CA GLU A 91 4.26 7.75 -13.46
C GLU A 91 5.76 8.06 -13.46
N THR A 92 6.44 7.99 -12.29
CA THR A 92 7.90 8.17 -12.24
C THR A 92 8.68 7.07 -12.95
N GLY A 93 8.10 5.88 -13.10
CA GLY A 93 8.78 4.70 -13.65
C GLY A 93 9.84 4.08 -12.74
N TYR A 94 10.06 4.59 -11.51
CA TYR A 94 11.15 4.10 -10.64
C TYR A 94 10.89 2.72 -10.03
N PHE A 95 9.64 2.26 -10.05
CA PHE A 95 9.24 0.96 -9.50
C PHE A 95 9.44 -0.21 -10.47
N GLU A 96 10.12 -0.02 -11.59
CA GLU A 96 10.43 -1.10 -12.53
C GLU A 96 11.00 -2.32 -11.80
N GLN A 97 10.61 -3.52 -12.26
CA GLN A 97 11.00 -4.82 -11.68
C GLN A 97 10.40 -5.11 -10.28
N MET A 98 9.53 -4.27 -9.75
CA MET A 98 8.74 -4.56 -8.55
C MET A 98 7.31 -4.89 -8.94
N LYS A 99 6.69 -5.84 -8.25
CA LYS A 99 5.24 -6.06 -8.29
C LYS A 99 4.53 -4.94 -7.58
N ILE A 100 3.59 -4.30 -8.25
CA ILE A 100 2.90 -3.11 -7.77
C ILE A 100 1.49 -3.42 -7.31
N GLY A 101 1.23 -3.17 -6.03
CA GLY A 101 -0.11 -3.08 -5.48
C GLY A 101 -0.61 -1.64 -5.47
N ILE A 102 -1.90 -1.46 -5.72
CA ILE A 102 -2.59 -0.18 -5.57
C ILE A 102 -3.76 -0.31 -4.60
N ALA A 103 -4.16 0.79 -3.96
CA ALA A 103 -5.30 0.79 -3.06
C ALA A 103 -6.63 0.77 -3.82
N GLY A 104 -7.55 -0.09 -3.38
CA GLY A 104 -8.95 -0.13 -3.80
C GLY A 104 -9.89 0.28 -2.66
N HIS A 105 -10.98 0.96 -3.00
CA HIS A 105 -11.96 1.52 -2.05
C HIS A 105 -13.38 1.04 -2.39
N PRO A 106 -13.73 -0.23 -2.11
CA PRO A 106 -15.07 -0.76 -2.42
C PRO A 106 -16.23 -0.02 -1.75
N GLU A 107 -16.03 0.51 -0.53
CA GLU A 107 -17.02 1.32 0.20
C GLU A 107 -16.96 2.81 -0.16
N GLY A 108 -16.15 3.21 -1.13
CA GLY A 108 -15.90 4.61 -1.39
C GLY A 108 -14.92 5.23 -0.38
N SER A 109 -14.97 6.54 -0.26
CA SER A 109 -14.17 7.32 0.71
C SER A 109 -14.99 8.51 1.19
N PRO A 110 -14.97 8.83 2.48
CA PRO A 110 -15.68 10.01 2.99
C PRO A 110 -15.15 11.33 2.41
N ASP A 111 -13.89 11.34 1.98
CA ASP A 111 -13.18 12.57 1.55
C ASP A 111 -13.11 12.71 0.02
N ILE A 112 -13.50 11.68 -0.75
CA ILE A 112 -13.33 11.64 -2.21
C ILE A 112 -14.61 11.12 -2.84
N SER A 113 -15.17 11.86 -3.81
CA SER A 113 -16.37 11.42 -4.53
C SER A 113 -16.12 10.14 -5.34
N ASP A 114 -17.16 9.32 -5.51
CA ASP A 114 -17.09 8.04 -6.22
C ASP A 114 -16.54 8.20 -7.64
N SER A 115 -16.97 9.23 -8.36
CA SER A 115 -16.46 9.51 -9.71
C SER A 115 -14.94 9.79 -9.76
N LYS A 116 -14.41 10.46 -8.72
CA LYS A 116 -12.97 10.68 -8.59
C LYS A 116 -12.23 9.40 -8.21
N LEU A 117 -12.84 8.55 -7.38
CA LEU A 117 -12.27 7.24 -7.03
C LEU A 117 -12.23 6.30 -8.23
N GLU A 118 -13.30 6.25 -9.02
CA GLU A 118 -13.36 5.47 -10.26
C GLU A 118 -12.29 5.92 -11.25
N LYS A 119 -12.23 7.24 -11.50
CA LYS A 119 -11.19 7.80 -12.37
C LYS A 119 -9.78 7.47 -11.86
N ALA A 120 -9.51 7.68 -10.58
CA ALA A 120 -8.21 7.38 -9.99
C ALA A 120 -7.87 5.89 -10.06
N MET A 121 -8.86 5.00 -10.01
CA MET A 121 -8.67 3.56 -10.22
C MET A 121 -8.30 3.27 -11.66
N GLU A 122 -9.04 3.81 -12.64
CA GLU A 122 -8.75 3.61 -14.07
C GLU A 122 -7.34 4.14 -14.43
N ASP A 123 -6.96 5.31 -13.94
CA ASP A 123 -5.64 5.89 -14.19
C ASP A 123 -4.49 5.02 -13.62
N LYS A 124 -4.72 4.29 -12.52
CA LYS A 124 -3.71 3.45 -11.86
C LYS A 124 -3.65 2.01 -12.36
N LYS A 125 -4.76 1.47 -12.88
CA LYS A 125 -4.84 0.07 -13.36
C LYS A 125 -3.70 -0.35 -14.29
N PRO A 126 -3.24 0.48 -15.26
CA PRO A 126 -2.15 0.10 -16.16
C PRO A 126 -0.82 -0.21 -15.46
N TYR A 127 -0.64 0.26 -14.25
CA TYR A 127 0.59 0.07 -13.45
C TYR A 127 0.46 -1.07 -12.43
N ALA A 128 -0.75 -1.61 -12.24
CA ALA A 128 -1.04 -2.50 -11.12
C ALA A 128 -0.92 -3.97 -11.49
N ASP A 129 -0.17 -4.72 -10.69
CA ASP A 129 -0.18 -6.18 -10.70
C ASP A 129 -1.29 -6.76 -9.81
N TYR A 130 -1.73 -6.01 -8.80
CA TYR A 130 -2.82 -6.38 -7.89
C TYR A 130 -3.41 -5.16 -7.19
N ILE A 131 -4.62 -5.34 -6.63
CA ILE A 131 -5.31 -4.32 -5.84
C ILE A 131 -5.39 -4.79 -4.40
N VAL A 132 -5.27 -3.87 -3.44
CA VAL A 132 -5.45 -4.14 -2.01
C VAL A 132 -6.62 -3.31 -1.51
N THR A 133 -7.66 -3.95 -0.99
CA THR A 133 -8.81 -3.23 -0.43
C THR A 133 -8.55 -2.77 1.00
N GLN A 134 -9.26 -1.74 1.42
CA GLN A 134 -9.47 -1.50 2.85
C GLN A 134 -10.22 -2.70 3.44
N TRP A 135 -10.20 -2.82 4.78
CA TRP A 135 -11.04 -3.79 5.45
C TRP A 135 -12.51 -3.40 5.33
N LEU A 136 -13.38 -4.37 5.14
CA LEU A 136 -14.81 -4.19 4.91
C LEU A 136 -15.61 -5.18 5.73
N MET A 137 -16.81 -4.77 6.12
CA MET A 137 -17.77 -5.64 6.79
C MET A 137 -18.86 -6.15 5.86
N ASP A 138 -19.11 -5.49 4.72
CA ASP A 138 -20.10 -5.91 3.74
C ASP A 138 -19.48 -6.82 2.66
N PRO A 139 -19.78 -8.13 2.68
CA PRO A 139 -19.24 -9.06 1.69
C PRO A 139 -19.73 -8.78 0.25
N GLN A 140 -20.95 -8.19 0.10
CA GLN A 140 -21.50 -7.94 -1.23
C GLN A 140 -20.72 -6.86 -1.95
N LEU A 141 -20.36 -5.78 -1.25
CA LEU A 141 -19.50 -4.73 -1.83
C LEU A 141 -18.14 -5.27 -2.26
N ILE A 142 -17.57 -6.22 -1.51
CA ILE A 142 -16.32 -6.89 -1.88
C ILE A 142 -16.49 -7.70 -3.17
N ILE A 143 -17.54 -8.52 -3.24
CA ILE A 143 -17.84 -9.37 -4.40
C ILE A 143 -18.05 -8.51 -5.64
N ASP A 144 -18.87 -7.47 -5.52
CA ASP A 144 -19.17 -6.54 -6.62
C ASP A 144 -17.92 -5.78 -7.08
N PHE A 145 -17.06 -5.40 -6.14
CA PHE A 145 -15.78 -4.76 -6.46
C PHE A 145 -14.86 -5.71 -7.21
N ILE A 146 -14.66 -6.93 -6.71
CA ILE A 146 -13.76 -7.93 -7.32
C ILE A 146 -14.22 -8.28 -8.73
N SER A 147 -15.52 -8.42 -8.96
CA SER A 147 -16.08 -8.78 -10.26
C SER A 147 -15.74 -7.79 -11.38
N LYS A 148 -15.40 -6.55 -11.02
CA LYS A 148 -15.03 -5.45 -11.93
C LYS A 148 -13.53 -5.34 -12.18
N GLN A 149 -12.70 -6.16 -11.51
CA GLN A 149 -11.25 -6.03 -11.62
C GLN A 149 -10.67 -7.07 -12.58
N SER A 150 -9.62 -6.66 -13.32
CA SER A 150 -8.87 -7.52 -14.25
C SER A 150 -7.60 -8.11 -13.62
N VAL A 151 -7.23 -7.68 -12.43
CA VAL A 151 -6.05 -8.13 -11.70
C VAL A 151 -6.45 -8.72 -10.34
N PRO A 152 -5.61 -9.57 -9.72
CA PRO A 152 -5.89 -10.13 -8.40
C PRO A 152 -6.22 -9.06 -7.35
N VAL A 153 -7.15 -9.37 -6.45
CA VAL A 153 -7.53 -8.49 -5.35
C VAL A 153 -7.17 -9.14 -4.01
N HIS A 154 -6.35 -8.47 -3.24
CA HIS A 154 -6.08 -8.80 -1.85
C HIS A 154 -7.13 -8.11 -0.97
N VAL A 155 -8.03 -8.90 -0.40
CA VAL A 155 -9.12 -8.38 0.42
C VAL A 155 -8.64 -8.10 1.83
N GLY A 156 -8.84 -6.87 2.30
CA GLY A 156 -8.62 -6.48 3.68
C GLY A 156 -9.70 -7.06 4.58
N ILE A 157 -9.32 -7.85 5.58
CA ILE A 157 -10.20 -8.30 6.65
C ILE A 157 -9.62 -7.92 8.01
N THR A 158 -10.47 -7.60 8.96
CA THR A 158 -10.00 -7.30 10.31
C THR A 158 -9.73 -8.58 11.10
N GLY A 159 -8.68 -8.54 11.92
CA GLY A 159 -8.55 -9.48 13.03
C GLY A 159 -9.56 -9.18 14.14
N PRO A 160 -9.51 -9.89 15.29
CA PRO A 160 -10.35 -9.59 16.46
C PRO A 160 -10.15 -8.14 16.92
N LEU A 161 -11.20 -7.33 16.85
CA LEU A 161 -11.22 -5.94 17.28
C LEU A 161 -12.10 -5.75 18.52
N LYS A 162 -11.76 -4.75 19.33
CA LYS A 162 -12.68 -4.25 20.35
C LYS A 162 -13.86 -3.54 19.67
N ILE A 163 -15.07 -3.70 20.20
CA ILE A 163 -16.29 -3.04 19.69
C ILE A 163 -16.10 -1.53 19.53
N SER A 164 -15.41 -0.89 20.48
CA SER A 164 -15.08 0.55 20.40
C SER A 164 -14.20 0.95 19.21
N SER A 165 -13.53 0.01 18.58
CA SER A 165 -12.72 0.26 17.37
C SER A 165 -13.52 0.06 16.08
N LEU A 166 -14.67 -0.65 16.16
CA LEU A 166 -15.59 -0.84 15.03
C LEU A 166 -16.57 0.33 14.87
N LEU A 167 -16.73 1.14 15.92
CA LEU A 167 -17.68 2.27 15.97
C LEU A 167 -17.01 3.63 15.67
N LYS A 168 -15.77 3.65 15.25
CA LYS A 168 -15.01 4.83 14.80
C LYS A 168 -14.95 4.89 13.29
#